data_cdfc265cb29847c8ff0b75ea3997b168
#
_entry.id   cdfc265cb29847c8ff0b75ea3997b168
#
_cell.length_a   1.000
_cell.length_b   1.000
_cell.length_c   1.000
_cell.angle_alpha   90.00
_cell.angle_beta   90.00
_cell.angle_gamma   90.00
#
_symmetry.space_group_name_H-M   'P 1'
#
loop_
_entity.id
_entity.type
_entity.pdbx_description
1 polymer ?
#
loop_
_entity_poly.entity_id
_entity_poly.type
_entity_poly.pdbx_seq_one_letter_code
_entity_poly.pdbx_strand_id
1 'polypeptide(L)'
;MSIEMIEIGEFNQPTQIKVIGVGGGGGNAVGHMIRCGVQGVEFICANTDSQALIRGASHKTIQLGGTGLGAGSKPDKGRDSAELAVDDIRSAIAGAHMLFITAGMGGGTGTGAAPVIARIAKEMGILTVGVVTKPFEFEGGRRMTNADQGLAELEANVDSLIVVLNEKLLEVLGDDVTQEEAFAQANDVLKNAVGGIAEIINVPGDINVDFEDVRTVMGEPGKAMMGTARASGPDRARIAAEQAVACPLLEGIDLSGAKGVVVLITAARGSLKLKESQLAMNTIRAYSSADAHVIYGTAYDDALGEDMRVTVVATGLSRQGSRRHAVPLQVLRNGTDNVPFNVPTLNTAAGMAAGSAAAQSVGTSTHPSQADYVNMTVPSVWRTNRTQAAAKVDALASGGMDDFEIPAFLRKQAD
;
A
#
# COMPACT_ATOMS: atom_id res chain seq x y z
N MET A 1 50.64 28.08 -23.80
CA MET A 1 49.55 27.15 -23.47
C MET A 1 48.90 27.69 -22.20
N SER A 2 47.73 28.33 -22.37
CA SER A 2 46.92 28.76 -21.20
C SER A 2 46.14 27.57 -20.69
N ILE A 3 46.38 27.20 -19.46
CA ILE A 3 45.54 26.21 -18.74
C ILE A 3 44.29 26.98 -18.35
N GLU A 4 43.18 26.76 -19.05
CA GLU A 4 41.85 27.15 -18.55
C GLU A 4 41.57 26.40 -17.27
N MET A 5 41.54 27.11 -16.14
CA MET A 5 40.98 26.57 -14.90
C MET A 5 39.47 26.51 -15.10
N ILE A 6 38.97 25.30 -15.32
CA ILE A 6 37.54 25.02 -15.20
C ILE A 6 37.15 25.26 -13.75
N GLU A 7 36.25 26.22 -13.53
CA GLU A 7 35.69 26.46 -12.20
C GLU A 7 35.04 25.18 -11.69
N ILE A 8 35.61 24.60 -10.61
CA ILE A 8 35.16 23.39 -9.91
C ILE A 8 33.79 23.63 -9.20
N GLY A 9 33.13 24.75 -9.46
CA GLY A 9 31.92 25.18 -8.75
C GLY A 9 30.63 24.43 -9.11
N GLU A 10 30.58 23.67 -10.21
CA GLU A 10 29.33 22.99 -10.65
C GLU A 10 29.26 21.49 -10.29
N PHE A 11 30.35 20.89 -9.83
CA PHE A 11 30.41 19.42 -9.64
C PHE A 11 30.05 18.91 -8.24
N ASN A 12 29.64 19.77 -7.30
CA ASN A 12 29.47 19.36 -5.91
C ASN A 12 28.19 19.91 -5.24
N GLN A 13 27.08 19.95 -5.97
CA GLN A 13 25.81 20.19 -5.29
C GLN A 13 25.34 18.87 -4.63
N PRO A 14 25.13 18.86 -3.31
CA PRO A 14 24.60 17.67 -2.62
C PRO A 14 23.23 17.32 -3.20
N THR A 15 22.88 16.04 -3.15
CA THR A 15 21.57 15.57 -3.62
C THR A 15 20.46 16.34 -2.90
N GLN A 16 19.64 17.04 -3.67
CA GLN A 16 18.52 17.83 -3.13
C GLN A 16 17.32 16.94 -2.88
N ILE A 17 17.05 16.63 -1.64
CA ILE A 17 15.87 15.88 -1.20
C ILE A 17 14.87 16.86 -0.59
N LYS A 18 13.63 16.85 -1.06
CA LYS A 18 12.55 17.66 -0.49
C LYS A 18 11.45 16.77 0.08
N VAL A 19 10.84 17.24 1.14
CA VAL A 19 9.70 16.57 1.81
C VAL A 19 8.54 17.53 1.82
N ILE A 20 7.43 17.17 1.18
CA ILE A 20 6.21 17.96 1.18
C ILE A 20 5.12 17.29 2.02
N GLY A 21 4.72 17.95 3.09
CA GLY A 21 3.59 17.54 3.93
C GLY A 21 2.29 18.14 3.42
N VAL A 22 1.33 17.29 3.03
CA VAL A 22 0.08 17.72 2.39
C VAL A 22 -1.09 17.57 3.34
N GLY A 23 -1.79 18.67 3.60
CA GLY A 23 -2.92 18.72 4.53
C GLY A 23 -2.50 18.64 5.99
N GLY A 24 -3.47 18.47 6.89
CA GLY A 24 -3.21 18.46 8.35
C GLY A 24 -2.29 17.32 8.79
N GLY A 25 -2.57 16.08 8.36
CA GLY A 25 -1.74 14.92 8.71
C GLY A 25 -0.32 15.04 8.20
N GLY A 26 -0.14 15.46 6.92
CA GLY A 26 1.18 15.69 6.35
C GLY A 26 1.95 16.81 7.04
N GLY A 27 1.27 17.90 7.39
CA GLY A 27 1.87 19.00 8.17
C GLY A 27 2.33 18.55 9.57
N ASN A 28 1.55 17.70 10.25
CA ASN A 28 1.92 17.13 11.54
C ASN A 28 3.15 16.21 11.43
N ALA A 29 3.21 15.38 10.38
CA ALA A 29 4.35 14.52 10.12
C ALA A 29 5.63 15.33 9.85
N VAL A 30 5.57 16.37 9.01
CA VAL A 30 6.70 17.28 8.77
C VAL A 30 7.12 17.97 10.06
N GLY A 31 6.18 18.53 10.84
CA GLY A 31 6.48 19.14 12.13
C GLY A 31 7.16 18.16 13.11
N HIS A 32 6.76 16.89 13.08
CA HIS A 32 7.38 15.85 13.88
C HIS A 32 8.82 15.55 13.39
N MET A 33 9.04 15.41 12.09
CA MET A 33 10.37 15.19 11.50
C MET A 33 11.36 16.31 11.87
N ILE A 34 10.91 17.58 11.82
CA ILE A 34 11.72 18.75 12.20
C ILE A 34 12.07 18.70 13.69
N ARG A 35 11.11 18.41 14.57
CA ARG A 35 11.35 18.29 16.02
C ARG A 35 12.33 17.16 16.35
N CYS A 36 12.28 16.07 15.60
CA CYS A 36 13.21 14.94 15.74
C CYS A 36 14.57 15.18 15.07
N GLY A 37 14.79 16.35 14.45
CA GLY A 37 16.09 16.71 13.89
C GLY A 37 16.49 15.95 12.63
N VAL A 38 15.53 15.51 11.80
CA VAL A 38 15.84 14.90 10.50
C VAL A 38 16.58 15.90 9.63
N GLN A 39 17.78 15.53 9.18
CA GLN A 39 18.70 16.38 8.42
C GLN A 39 18.79 15.98 6.94
N GLY A 40 19.40 16.83 6.13
CA GLY A 40 19.65 16.54 4.71
C GLY A 40 18.43 16.69 3.81
N VAL A 41 17.32 17.27 4.32
CA VAL A 41 16.07 17.46 3.56
C VAL A 41 15.51 18.87 3.72
N GLU A 42 14.89 19.39 2.67
CA GLU A 42 14.12 20.63 2.73
C GLU A 42 12.63 20.31 2.98
N PHE A 43 12.05 20.91 4.02
CA PHE A 43 10.68 20.67 4.42
C PHE A 43 9.71 21.71 3.87
N ILE A 44 8.64 21.26 3.22
CA ILE A 44 7.57 22.07 2.65
C ILE A 44 6.25 21.62 3.25
N CYS A 45 5.36 22.56 3.60
CA CYS A 45 3.98 22.25 3.99
C CYS A 45 3.00 22.86 2.99
N ALA A 46 2.10 22.04 2.46
CA ALA A 46 1.04 22.45 1.54
C ALA A 46 -0.34 22.17 2.17
N ASN A 47 -1.18 23.18 2.31
CA ASN A 47 -2.50 23.01 2.92
C ASN A 47 -3.53 23.99 2.33
N THR A 48 -4.80 23.58 2.34
CA THR A 48 -5.96 24.46 2.06
C THR A 48 -6.39 25.29 3.27
N ASP A 49 -5.91 24.93 4.47
CA ASP A 49 -6.19 25.64 5.73
C ASP A 49 -4.99 26.54 6.08
N SER A 50 -5.20 27.86 6.01
CA SER A 50 -4.19 28.86 6.32
C SER A 50 -3.77 28.86 7.79
N GLN A 51 -4.68 28.54 8.72
CA GLN A 51 -4.35 28.47 10.15
C GLN A 51 -3.41 27.29 10.46
N ALA A 52 -3.62 26.16 9.78
CA ALA A 52 -2.73 25.01 9.92
C ALA A 52 -1.32 25.32 9.40
N LEU A 53 -1.19 26.08 8.32
CA LEU A 53 0.11 26.53 7.79
C LEU A 53 0.85 27.48 8.74
N ILE A 54 0.14 28.41 9.38
CA ILE A 54 0.75 29.37 10.33
C ILE A 54 1.28 28.65 11.59
N ARG A 55 0.61 27.60 12.02
CA ARG A 55 1.02 26.80 13.21
C ARG A 55 2.12 25.79 12.89
N GLY A 56 2.28 25.42 11.62
CA GLY A 56 3.24 24.41 11.18
C GLY A 56 4.67 24.94 11.24
N ALA A 57 5.59 24.02 11.58
CA ALA A 57 7.02 24.26 11.43
C ALA A 57 7.46 23.68 10.08
N SER A 58 7.86 24.52 9.13
CA SER A 58 8.42 24.08 7.83
C SER A 58 9.31 25.18 7.27
N HIS A 59 10.24 24.81 6.37
CA HIS A 59 11.11 25.76 5.70
C HIS A 59 10.35 26.60 4.68
N LYS A 60 9.32 26.01 4.06
CA LYS A 60 8.47 26.66 3.05
C LYS A 60 7.02 26.26 3.22
N THR A 61 6.10 27.17 2.97
CA THR A 61 4.66 26.90 3.02
C THR A 61 4.01 27.22 1.68
N ILE A 62 3.01 26.40 1.29
CA ILE A 62 2.18 26.60 0.10
C ILE A 62 0.72 26.59 0.53
N GLN A 63 0.03 27.69 0.32
CA GLN A 63 -1.41 27.72 0.49
C GLN A 63 -2.07 27.19 -0.78
N LEU A 64 -2.81 26.10 -0.67
CA LEU A 64 -3.58 25.54 -1.77
C LEU A 64 -4.93 26.21 -1.87
N GLY A 65 -5.23 26.80 -3.04
CA GLY A 65 -6.48 27.54 -3.28
C GLY A 65 -6.55 28.88 -2.56
N GLY A 66 -7.60 29.66 -2.84
CA GLY A 66 -7.72 31.06 -2.41
C GLY A 66 -8.46 31.33 -1.09
N THR A 67 -9.20 30.33 -0.52
CA THR A 67 -10.11 30.61 0.60
C THR A 67 -9.49 30.48 1.99
N GLY A 68 -8.46 29.69 2.15
CA GLY A 68 -7.81 29.42 3.43
C GLY A 68 -8.65 28.66 4.48
N LEU A 69 -9.86 28.19 4.12
CA LEU A 69 -10.85 27.59 5.03
C LEU A 69 -10.81 26.05 5.09
N GLY A 70 -9.85 25.44 4.40
CA GLY A 70 -9.76 23.99 4.30
C GLY A 70 -10.67 23.35 3.25
N ALA A 71 -10.50 22.06 2.98
CA ALA A 71 -11.26 21.30 1.99
C ALA A 71 -12.53 20.63 2.55
N GLY A 72 -12.75 20.66 3.86
CA GLY A 72 -13.98 20.14 4.50
C GLY A 72 -14.22 18.65 4.25
N SER A 73 -13.20 17.80 4.33
CA SER A 73 -13.24 16.33 4.09
C SER A 73 -13.78 15.95 2.70
N LYS A 74 -13.59 16.83 1.71
CA LYS A 74 -13.94 16.59 0.29
C LYS A 74 -12.68 16.54 -0.55
N PRO A 75 -12.25 15.35 -1.02
CA PRO A 75 -11.03 15.19 -1.83
C PRO A 75 -11.06 16.02 -3.12
N ASP A 76 -12.21 16.13 -3.78
CA ASP A 76 -12.35 16.95 -5.00
C ASP A 76 -11.96 18.42 -4.76
N LYS A 77 -12.39 19.01 -3.62
CA LYS A 77 -11.95 20.38 -3.27
C LYS A 77 -10.44 20.48 -3.01
N GLY A 78 -9.86 19.45 -2.40
CA GLY A 78 -8.42 19.37 -2.21
C GLY A 78 -7.66 19.33 -3.54
N ARG A 79 -8.17 18.54 -4.49
CA ARG A 79 -7.66 18.44 -5.85
C ARG A 79 -7.74 19.77 -6.58
N ASP A 80 -8.93 20.37 -6.65
CA ASP A 80 -9.16 21.65 -7.33
C ASP A 80 -8.25 22.75 -6.76
N SER A 81 -8.08 22.77 -5.42
CA SER A 81 -7.20 23.73 -4.75
C SER A 81 -5.73 23.53 -5.13
N ALA A 82 -5.27 22.31 -5.32
CA ALA A 82 -3.92 22.02 -5.78
C ALA A 82 -3.72 22.35 -7.25
N GLU A 83 -4.73 22.11 -8.11
CA GLU A 83 -4.69 22.53 -9.53
C GLU A 83 -4.60 24.06 -9.70
N LEU A 84 -5.22 24.82 -8.79
CA LEU A 84 -5.09 26.29 -8.78
C LEU A 84 -3.70 26.77 -8.34
N ALA A 85 -2.92 25.95 -7.65
CA ALA A 85 -1.62 26.30 -7.08
C ALA A 85 -0.44 25.60 -7.82
N VAL A 86 -0.63 25.16 -9.07
CA VAL A 86 0.37 24.40 -9.84
C VAL A 86 1.72 25.15 -9.93
N ASP A 87 1.70 26.45 -10.20
CA ASP A 87 2.92 27.25 -10.36
C ASP A 87 3.68 27.39 -9.02
N ASP A 88 2.96 27.57 -7.93
CA ASP A 88 3.54 27.63 -6.58
C ASP A 88 4.18 26.29 -6.20
N ILE A 89 3.48 25.17 -6.50
CA ILE A 89 3.99 23.84 -6.28
C ILE A 89 5.26 23.59 -7.11
N ARG A 90 5.24 23.89 -8.42
CA ARG A 90 6.41 23.77 -9.30
C ARG A 90 7.61 24.57 -8.78
N SER A 91 7.37 25.82 -8.39
CA SER A 91 8.41 26.69 -7.82
C SER A 91 8.97 26.15 -6.51
N ALA A 92 8.13 25.53 -5.68
CA ALA A 92 8.56 25.00 -4.39
C ALA A 92 9.41 23.74 -4.52
N ILE A 93 9.08 22.84 -5.45
CA ILE A 93 9.78 21.57 -5.65
C ILE A 93 10.92 21.67 -6.68
N ALA A 94 11.07 22.80 -7.33
CA ALA A 94 12.14 23.01 -8.33
C ALA A 94 13.53 22.69 -7.76
N GLY A 95 14.38 22.07 -8.58
CA GLY A 95 15.73 21.66 -8.20
C GLY A 95 15.83 20.42 -7.29
N ALA A 96 14.70 19.80 -6.92
CA ALA A 96 14.72 18.54 -6.19
C ALA A 96 15.13 17.39 -7.12
N HIS A 97 16.02 16.52 -6.65
CA HIS A 97 16.30 15.23 -7.28
C HIS A 97 15.30 14.15 -6.81
N MET A 98 14.85 14.28 -5.55
CA MET A 98 13.86 13.40 -4.93
C MET A 98 12.83 14.19 -4.14
N LEU A 99 11.57 13.79 -4.24
CA LEU A 99 10.46 14.36 -3.50
C LEU A 99 9.73 13.29 -2.70
N PHE A 100 9.70 13.45 -1.38
CA PHE A 100 8.78 12.70 -0.52
C PHE A 100 7.48 13.46 -0.37
N ILE A 101 6.36 12.79 -0.62
CA ILE A 101 5.03 13.32 -0.38
C ILE A 101 4.45 12.61 0.83
N THR A 102 4.26 13.33 1.94
CA THR A 102 3.64 12.77 3.15
C THR A 102 2.25 13.36 3.36
N ALA A 103 1.28 12.48 3.60
CA ALA A 103 -0.11 12.87 3.83
C ALA A 103 -0.86 11.85 4.68
N GLY A 104 -1.81 12.32 5.48
CA GLY A 104 -2.86 11.48 6.05
C GLY A 104 -4.00 11.35 5.05
N MET A 105 -4.24 10.12 4.60
CA MET A 105 -5.32 9.82 3.64
C MET A 105 -6.68 9.77 4.33
N GLY A 106 -7.76 9.93 3.56
CA GLY A 106 -9.14 9.92 4.07
C GLY A 106 -9.74 11.30 4.36
N GLY A 107 -8.90 12.34 4.47
CA GLY A 107 -9.34 13.73 4.57
C GLY A 107 -9.64 14.37 3.20
N GLY A 108 -9.81 15.68 3.17
CA GLY A 108 -10.02 16.41 1.91
C GLY A 108 -8.69 16.81 1.24
N THR A 109 -7.87 17.58 1.95
CA THR A 109 -6.63 18.17 1.37
C THR A 109 -5.59 17.11 1.05
N GLY A 110 -5.20 16.27 2.02
CA GLY A 110 -4.17 15.23 1.80
C GLY A 110 -4.55 14.28 0.69
N THR A 111 -5.79 13.76 0.73
CA THR A 111 -6.30 12.79 -0.24
C THR A 111 -6.39 13.34 -1.66
N GLY A 112 -6.88 14.59 -1.81
CA GLY A 112 -7.10 15.18 -3.13
C GLY A 112 -5.87 15.86 -3.73
N ALA A 113 -5.05 16.54 -2.90
CA ALA A 113 -3.93 17.32 -3.38
C ALA A 113 -2.64 16.50 -3.58
N ALA A 114 -2.41 15.44 -2.79
CA ALA A 114 -1.19 14.65 -2.93
C ALA A 114 -1.02 14.02 -4.32
N PRO A 115 -2.04 13.44 -4.97
CA PRO A 115 -1.92 12.93 -6.34
C PRO A 115 -1.58 14.01 -7.37
N VAL A 116 -2.09 15.24 -7.21
CA VAL A 116 -1.79 16.37 -8.08
C VAL A 116 -0.33 16.79 -7.94
N ILE A 117 0.16 16.91 -6.72
CA ILE A 117 1.57 17.23 -6.44
C ILE A 117 2.49 16.15 -7.00
N ALA A 118 2.13 14.87 -6.84
CA ALA A 118 2.87 13.75 -7.39
C ALA A 118 2.96 13.81 -8.92
N ARG A 119 1.86 14.10 -9.60
CA ARG A 119 1.81 14.28 -11.06
C ARG A 119 2.74 15.40 -11.51
N ILE A 120 2.71 16.56 -10.83
CA ILE A 120 3.57 17.70 -11.14
C ILE A 120 5.06 17.33 -10.96
N ALA A 121 5.41 16.64 -9.87
CA ALA A 121 6.77 16.20 -9.62
C ALA A 121 7.27 15.22 -10.69
N LYS A 122 6.43 14.27 -11.08
CA LYS A 122 6.72 13.31 -12.15
C LYS A 122 6.91 13.98 -13.52
N GLU A 123 6.08 15.00 -13.85
CA GLU A 123 6.24 15.82 -15.06
C GLU A 123 7.59 16.56 -15.07
N MET A 124 8.12 16.90 -13.90
CA MET A 124 9.43 17.54 -13.74
C MET A 124 10.61 16.56 -13.71
N GLY A 125 10.36 15.25 -13.82
CA GLY A 125 11.41 14.21 -13.78
C GLY A 125 12.01 13.97 -12.38
N ILE A 126 11.31 14.39 -11.32
CA ILE A 126 11.74 14.24 -9.93
C ILE A 126 11.33 12.84 -9.45
N LEU A 127 12.27 12.06 -8.88
CA LEU A 127 11.94 10.79 -8.24
C LEU A 127 10.95 11.03 -7.10
N THR A 128 9.74 10.51 -7.23
CA THR A 128 8.62 10.82 -6.34
C THR A 128 8.20 9.62 -5.51
N VAL A 129 8.33 9.74 -4.19
CA VAL A 129 7.96 8.68 -3.23
C VAL A 129 6.83 9.17 -2.34
N GLY A 130 5.69 8.48 -2.40
CA GLY A 130 4.59 8.69 -1.47
C GLY A 130 4.81 7.94 -0.16
N VAL A 131 4.73 8.62 0.98
CA VAL A 131 4.81 8.01 2.31
C VAL A 131 3.60 8.49 3.10
N VAL A 132 2.55 7.69 3.13
CA VAL A 132 1.23 8.14 3.58
C VAL A 132 0.61 7.20 4.61
N THR A 133 -0.27 7.73 5.46
CA THR A 133 -1.00 6.93 6.44
C THR A 133 -2.43 6.67 5.99
N LYS A 134 -2.93 5.47 6.25
CA LYS A 134 -4.33 5.12 6.14
C LYS A 134 -5.01 5.35 7.48
N PRO A 135 -6.24 5.93 7.54
CA PRO A 135 -6.90 6.26 8.81
C PRO A 135 -7.16 5.02 9.64
N PHE A 136 -7.33 5.21 10.95
CA PHE A 136 -7.82 4.19 11.86
C PHE A 136 -9.30 3.86 11.55
N GLU A 137 -9.75 2.65 11.88
CA GLU A 137 -11.14 2.21 11.64
C GLU A 137 -12.16 3.08 12.40
N PHE A 138 -11.83 3.53 13.62
CA PHE A 138 -12.70 4.40 14.40
C PHE A 138 -12.95 5.78 13.77
N GLU A 139 -12.10 6.22 12.83
CA GLU A 139 -12.31 7.49 12.11
C GLU A 139 -13.49 7.43 11.12
N GLY A 140 -14.00 6.24 10.84
CA GLY A 140 -15.24 5.99 10.12
C GLY A 140 -15.07 5.60 8.66
N GLY A 141 -16.05 4.82 8.16
CA GLY A 141 -16.02 4.18 6.85
C GLY A 141 -15.91 5.15 5.67
N ARG A 142 -16.47 6.38 5.79
CA ARG A 142 -16.32 7.40 4.74
C ARG A 142 -14.86 7.82 4.55
N ARG A 143 -14.11 8.00 5.65
CA ARG A 143 -12.69 8.32 5.58
C ARG A 143 -11.90 7.18 4.97
N MET A 144 -12.23 5.94 5.33
CA MET A 144 -11.61 4.76 4.77
C MET A 144 -11.82 4.66 3.24
N THR A 145 -13.07 4.88 2.77
CA THR A 145 -13.38 4.88 1.33
C THR A 145 -12.62 5.98 0.58
N ASN A 146 -12.60 7.21 1.14
CA ASN A 146 -11.83 8.30 0.55
C ASN A 146 -10.33 7.97 0.49
N ALA A 147 -9.79 7.33 1.56
CA ALA A 147 -8.39 6.93 1.60
C ALA A 147 -8.06 5.92 0.52
N ASP A 148 -8.90 4.90 0.32
CA ASP A 148 -8.67 3.87 -0.70
C ASP A 148 -8.69 4.44 -2.11
N GLN A 149 -9.62 5.37 -2.40
CA GLN A 149 -9.67 6.07 -3.69
C GLN A 149 -8.43 6.95 -3.91
N GLY A 150 -8.07 7.77 -2.91
CA GLY A 150 -6.90 8.63 -3.01
C GLY A 150 -5.57 7.87 -3.08
N LEU A 151 -5.47 6.71 -2.41
CA LEU A 151 -4.31 5.83 -2.53
C LEU A 151 -4.16 5.27 -3.93
N ALA A 152 -5.25 4.86 -4.58
CA ALA A 152 -5.22 4.37 -5.95
C ALA A 152 -4.78 5.47 -6.94
N GLU A 153 -5.25 6.71 -6.74
CA GLU A 153 -4.86 7.85 -7.56
C GLU A 153 -3.39 8.25 -7.32
N LEU A 154 -2.93 8.22 -6.06
CA LEU A 154 -1.55 8.52 -5.72
C LEU A 154 -0.60 7.47 -6.27
N GLU A 155 -0.92 6.18 -6.16
CA GLU A 155 -0.14 5.04 -6.68
C GLU A 155 0.14 5.18 -8.20
N ALA A 156 -0.81 5.71 -8.95
CA ALA A 156 -0.66 5.96 -10.39
C ALA A 156 0.31 7.10 -10.73
N ASN A 157 0.55 8.02 -9.79
CA ASN A 157 1.30 9.25 -10.00
C ASN A 157 2.66 9.31 -9.27
N VAL A 158 2.99 8.32 -8.44
CA VAL A 158 4.31 8.21 -7.79
C VAL A 158 5.14 7.08 -8.41
N ASP A 159 6.44 7.10 -8.18
CA ASP A 159 7.33 6.00 -8.56
C ASP A 159 7.26 4.87 -7.54
N SER A 160 7.17 5.23 -6.25
CA SER A 160 7.01 4.28 -5.16
C SER A 160 6.01 4.80 -4.13
N LEU A 161 5.17 3.91 -3.58
CA LEU A 161 4.16 4.26 -2.58
C LEU A 161 4.28 3.39 -1.32
N ILE A 162 4.69 4.02 -0.22
CA ILE A 162 4.71 3.42 1.12
C ILE A 162 3.42 3.79 1.84
N VAL A 163 2.63 2.79 2.20
CA VAL A 163 1.36 2.99 2.94
C VAL A 163 1.52 2.45 4.35
N VAL A 164 1.38 3.32 5.33
CA VAL A 164 1.35 2.98 6.75
C VAL A 164 -0.10 2.73 7.17
N LEU A 165 -0.40 1.51 7.57
CA LEU A 165 -1.72 1.12 8.08
C LEU A 165 -1.76 1.45 9.57
N ASN A 166 -2.47 2.53 9.95
CA ASN A 166 -2.55 2.94 11.35
C ASN A 166 -3.13 1.84 12.26
N GLU A 167 -4.07 1.03 11.74
CA GLU A 167 -4.64 -0.09 12.48
C GLU A 167 -3.59 -1.12 12.90
N LYS A 168 -2.59 -1.38 12.06
CA LYS A 168 -1.49 -2.28 12.38
C LYS A 168 -0.53 -1.74 13.46
N LEU A 169 -0.54 -0.42 13.68
CA LEU A 169 0.23 0.17 14.78
C LEU A 169 -0.40 -0.14 16.14
N LEU A 170 -1.74 -0.24 16.22
CA LEU A 170 -2.42 -0.60 17.46
C LEU A 170 -2.07 -2.03 17.90
N GLU A 171 -1.89 -2.95 16.96
CA GLU A 171 -1.45 -4.33 17.28
C GLU A 171 -0.07 -4.37 17.97
N VAL A 172 0.79 -3.38 17.66
CA VAL A 172 2.13 -3.27 18.28
C VAL A 172 2.10 -2.54 19.61
N LEU A 173 1.23 -1.51 19.72
CA LEU A 173 1.19 -0.61 20.88
C LEU A 173 0.34 -1.16 22.02
N GLY A 174 -0.62 -2.04 21.72
CA GLY A 174 -1.57 -2.59 22.70
C GLY A 174 -2.76 -1.68 22.98
N ASP A 175 -3.69 -2.18 23.80
CA ASP A 175 -5.01 -1.58 24.00
C ASP A 175 -5.01 -0.32 24.90
N ASP A 176 -3.97 -0.12 25.71
CA ASP A 176 -3.89 1.00 26.69
C ASP A 176 -3.28 2.28 26.13
N VAL A 177 -2.98 2.32 24.81
CA VAL A 177 -2.35 3.47 24.15
C VAL A 177 -3.32 4.66 24.05
N THR A 178 -2.84 5.87 24.36
CA THR A 178 -3.60 7.09 24.15
C THR A 178 -3.68 7.45 22.66
N GLN A 179 -4.73 8.19 22.30
CA GLN A 179 -4.87 8.67 20.92
C GLN A 179 -3.66 9.52 20.47
N GLU A 180 -3.10 10.33 21.37
CA GLU A 180 -1.93 11.16 21.07
C GLU A 180 -0.70 10.30 20.78
N GLU A 181 -0.46 9.26 21.58
CA GLU A 181 0.64 8.30 21.37
C GLU A 181 0.47 7.52 20.08
N ALA A 182 -0.74 7.07 19.73
CA ALA A 182 -1.01 6.37 18.49
C ALA A 182 -0.69 7.23 17.25
N PHE A 183 -1.09 8.51 17.24
CA PHE A 183 -0.73 9.43 16.16
C PHE A 183 0.75 9.82 16.18
N ALA A 184 1.37 9.95 17.36
CA ALA A 184 2.81 10.17 17.45
C ALA A 184 3.59 9.01 16.84
N GLN A 185 3.19 7.78 17.13
CA GLN A 185 3.80 6.57 16.54
C GLN A 185 3.62 6.50 15.02
N ALA A 186 2.43 6.87 14.49
CA ALA A 186 2.23 6.98 13.06
C ALA A 186 3.20 7.99 12.42
N ASN A 187 3.41 9.13 13.06
CA ASN A 187 4.38 10.12 12.61
C ASN A 187 5.83 9.63 12.73
N ASP A 188 6.16 8.82 13.75
CA ASP A 188 7.47 8.19 13.90
C ASP A 188 7.77 7.20 12.76
N VAL A 189 6.77 6.44 12.34
CA VAL A 189 6.93 5.55 11.17
C VAL A 189 7.19 6.36 9.91
N LEU A 190 6.43 7.43 9.65
CA LEU A 190 6.66 8.32 8.52
C LEU A 190 8.05 8.96 8.57
N LYS A 191 8.48 9.41 9.77
CA LYS A 191 9.83 9.95 10.00
C LYS A 191 10.91 8.91 9.70
N ASN A 192 10.75 7.68 10.16
CA ASN A 192 11.73 6.62 9.94
C ASN A 192 11.84 6.25 8.45
N ALA A 193 10.71 6.28 7.71
CA ALA A 193 10.72 6.05 6.26
C ALA A 193 11.50 7.14 5.51
N VAL A 194 11.14 8.39 5.74
CA VAL A 194 11.77 9.53 5.07
C VAL A 194 13.21 9.72 5.54
N GLY A 195 13.42 9.73 6.87
CA GLY A 195 14.73 9.92 7.48
C GLY A 195 15.72 8.83 7.09
N GLY A 196 15.30 7.57 7.12
CA GLY A 196 16.17 6.46 6.74
C GLY A 196 16.67 6.54 5.30
N ILE A 197 15.80 6.88 4.35
CA ILE A 197 16.22 7.04 2.95
C ILE A 197 17.06 8.31 2.77
N ALA A 198 16.75 9.41 3.45
CA ALA A 198 17.53 10.63 3.40
C ALA A 198 18.93 10.45 4.04
N GLU A 199 19.01 9.73 5.15
CA GLU A 199 20.26 9.42 5.82
C GLU A 199 21.21 8.59 4.93
N ILE A 200 20.69 7.56 4.24
CA ILE A 200 21.50 6.69 3.40
C ILE A 200 22.13 7.44 2.21
N ILE A 201 21.49 8.52 1.75
CA ILE A 201 21.94 9.32 0.61
C ILE A 201 22.86 10.46 1.07
N ASN A 202 22.48 11.21 2.12
CA ASN A 202 23.09 12.48 2.48
C ASN A 202 24.05 12.41 3.67
N VAL A 203 23.93 11.40 4.53
CA VAL A 203 24.79 11.27 5.72
C VAL A 203 25.98 10.39 5.39
N PRO A 204 27.23 10.87 5.52
CA PRO A 204 28.40 10.04 5.32
C PRO A 204 28.45 8.90 6.34
N GLY A 205 28.35 7.67 5.87
CA GLY A 205 28.56 6.43 6.63
C GLY A 205 29.84 5.73 6.18
N ASP A 206 30.13 4.54 6.71
CA ASP A 206 31.22 3.69 6.20
C ASP A 206 30.87 3.09 4.83
N ILE A 207 29.59 2.86 4.58
CA ILE A 207 29.07 2.38 3.30
C ILE A 207 27.98 3.33 2.86
N ASN A 208 28.30 4.14 1.86
CA ASN A 208 27.37 5.08 1.27
C ASN A 208 26.73 4.44 0.03
N VAL A 209 25.47 4.77 -0.15
CA VAL A 209 24.70 4.41 -1.34
C VAL A 209 24.58 5.67 -2.20
N ASP A 210 24.88 5.59 -3.49
CA ASP A 210 24.67 6.72 -4.36
C ASP A 210 23.18 6.93 -4.69
N PHE A 211 22.85 8.12 -5.17
CA PHE A 211 21.47 8.48 -5.45
C PHE A 211 20.88 7.63 -6.60
N GLU A 212 21.69 7.27 -7.61
CA GLU A 212 21.21 6.51 -8.77
C GLU A 212 20.87 5.06 -8.38
N ASP A 213 21.58 4.47 -7.42
CA ASP A 213 21.23 3.18 -6.87
C ASP A 213 19.87 3.23 -6.16
N VAL A 214 19.66 4.24 -5.30
CA VAL A 214 18.37 4.45 -4.62
C VAL A 214 17.27 4.71 -5.66
N ARG A 215 17.54 5.52 -6.69
CA ARG A 215 16.60 5.80 -7.77
C ARG A 215 16.21 4.52 -8.51
N THR A 216 17.15 3.64 -8.78
CA THR A 216 16.88 2.36 -9.44
C THR A 216 15.94 1.48 -8.60
N VAL A 217 16.22 1.33 -7.30
CA VAL A 217 15.40 0.50 -6.42
C VAL A 217 14.04 1.12 -6.13
N MET A 218 14.00 2.45 -5.85
CA MET A 218 12.74 3.15 -5.55
C MET A 218 11.90 3.42 -6.80
N GLY A 219 12.48 3.38 -7.99
CA GLY A 219 11.78 3.50 -9.27
C GLY A 219 11.09 2.22 -9.74
N GLU A 220 11.28 1.09 -9.04
CA GLU A 220 10.56 -0.14 -9.36
C GLU A 220 9.04 0.06 -9.13
N PRO A 221 8.22 -0.10 -10.19
CA PRO A 221 6.81 0.23 -10.11
C PRO A 221 6.05 -0.72 -9.18
N GLY A 222 5.20 -0.15 -8.35
CA GLY A 222 4.35 -0.90 -7.43
C GLY A 222 4.33 -0.33 -6.02
N LYS A 223 3.81 -1.13 -5.11
CA LYS A 223 3.80 -0.76 -3.70
C LYS A 223 5.18 -1.00 -3.10
N ALA A 224 5.56 -0.09 -2.22
CA ALA A 224 6.68 -0.28 -1.33
C ALA A 224 6.17 -0.47 0.11
N MET A 225 6.92 -1.22 0.87
CA MET A 225 6.64 -1.41 2.29
C MET A 225 7.91 -1.27 3.10
N MET A 226 7.73 -0.87 4.36
CA MET A 226 8.84 -0.61 5.25
C MET A 226 8.62 -1.36 6.56
N GLY A 227 9.70 -1.98 7.04
CA GLY A 227 9.80 -2.47 8.41
C GLY A 227 11.00 -1.85 9.10
N THR A 228 10.84 -1.53 10.37
CA THR A 228 11.94 -1.04 11.21
C THR A 228 11.88 -1.72 12.57
N ALA A 229 13.03 -2.10 13.07
CA ALA A 229 13.13 -2.66 14.40
C ALA A 229 14.44 -2.22 15.09
N ARG A 230 14.41 -2.22 16.42
CA ARG A 230 15.52 -1.88 17.29
C ARG A 230 15.79 -3.04 18.25
N ALA A 231 17.04 -3.41 18.40
CA ALA A 231 17.44 -4.45 19.32
C ALA A 231 18.77 -4.11 20.01
N SER A 232 18.96 -4.70 21.18
CA SER A 232 20.17 -4.57 22.02
C SER A 232 20.78 -5.93 22.31
N GLY A 233 22.01 -5.94 22.83
CA GLY A 233 22.69 -7.15 23.28
C GLY A 233 23.50 -7.89 22.21
N PRO A 234 24.00 -9.11 22.52
CA PRO A 234 24.98 -9.83 21.68
C PRO A 234 24.43 -10.21 20.30
N ASP A 235 23.13 -10.51 20.19
CA ASP A 235 22.46 -10.96 18.97
C ASP A 235 21.62 -9.85 18.33
N ARG A 236 21.85 -8.58 18.70
CA ARG A 236 21.06 -7.41 18.27
C ARG A 236 20.88 -7.35 16.75
N ALA A 237 21.89 -7.69 15.98
CA ALA A 237 21.85 -7.62 14.52
C ALA A 237 20.85 -8.61 13.91
N ARG A 238 20.84 -9.85 14.38
CA ARG A 238 19.90 -10.88 13.93
C ARG A 238 18.48 -10.55 14.39
N ILE A 239 18.33 -10.20 15.67
CA ILE A 239 17.01 -9.90 16.26
C ILE A 239 16.38 -8.68 15.57
N ALA A 240 17.15 -7.59 15.39
CA ALA A 240 16.65 -6.40 14.70
C ALA A 240 16.28 -6.70 13.24
N ALA A 241 17.07 -7.48 12.51
CA ALA A 241 16.77 -7.85 11.13
C ALA A 241 15.51 -8.74 11.02
N GLU A 242 15.39 -9.77 11.87
CA GLU A 242 14.21 -10.64 11.91
C GLU A 242 12.94 -9.86 12.28
N GLN A 243 13.01 -8.99 13.27
CA GLN A 243 11.89 -8.16 13.69
C GLN A 243 11.52 -7.09 12.63
N ALA A 244 12.51 -6.52 11.93
CA ALA A 244 12.24 -5.58 10.86
C ALA A 244 11.50 -6.24 9.69
N VAL A 245 11.87 -7.47 9.33
CA VAL A 245 11.19 -8.26 8.29
C VAL A 245 9.81 -8.76 8.77
N ALA A 246 9.69 -9.13 10.03
CA ALA A 246 8.43 -9.58 10.65
C ALA A 246 7.55 -8.43 11.16
N CYS A 247 7.87 -7.17 10.82
CA CYS A 247 7.12 -6.00 11.27
C CYS A 247 5.65 -6.10 10.82
N PRO A 248 4.65 -5.86 11.69
CA PRO A 248 3.23 -5.90 11.33
C PRO A 248 2.85 -4.98 10.17
N LEU A 249 3.63 -3.93 9.92
CA LEU A 249 3.46 -3.05 8.76
C LEU A 249 3.78 -3.74 7.43
N LEU A 250 4.53 -4.85 7.46
CA LEU A 250 4.84 -5.73 6.32
C LEU A 250 3.89 -6.95 6.26
N GLU A 251 2.99 -7.11 7.24
CA GLU A 251 2.13 -8.28 7.34
C GLU A 251 1.19 -8.44 6.13
N GLY A 252 1.09 -9.67 5.66
CA GLY A 252 0.28 -10.03 4.48
C GLY A 252 0.96 -9.80 3.14
N ILE A 253 2.24 -9.40 3.13
CA ILE A 253 3.04 -9.25 1.92
C ILE A 253 4.27 -10.15 2.00
N ASP A 254 4.44 -10.92 0.97
CA ASP A 254 5.60 -11.81 0.82
C ASP A 254 6.76 -11.00 0.23
N LEU A 255 7.80 -10.75 1.04
CA LEU A 255 9.04 -10.11 0.60
C LEU A 255 9.75 -10.89 -0.50
N SER A 256 9.42 -12.17 -0.69
CA SER A 256 9.95 -12.96 -1.81
C SER A 256 9.50 -12.44 -3.18
N GLY A 257 8.48 -11.57 -3.22
CA GLY A 257 8.03 -10.87 -4.42
C GLY A 257 8.67 -9.50 -4.65
N ALA A 258 9.50 -9.01 -3.72
CA ALA A 258 10.17 -7.72 -3.86
C ALA A 258 11.21 -7.75 -4.98
N LYS A 259 11.21 -6.73 -5.83
CA LYS A 259 12.22 -6.54 -6.88
C LYS A 259 13.41 -5.73 -6.38
N GLY A 260 13.17 -4.80 -5.46
CA GLY A 260 14.19 -3.99 -4.83
C GLY A 260 14.07 -3.99 -3.31
N VAL A 261 15.20 -3.97 -2.63
CA VAL A 261 15.26 -3.90 -1.17
C VAL A 261 16.36 -2.92 -0.76
N VAL A 262 15.99 -1.91 0.01
CA VAL A 262 16.94 -0.98 0.65
C VAL A 262 17.06 -1.36 2.11
N VAL A 263 18.26 -1.59 2.59
CA VAL A 263 18.56 -1.91 3.98
C VAL A 263 19.41 -0.82 4.59
N LEU A 264 18.92 -0.20 5.65
CA LEU A 264 19.68 0.75 6.45
C LEU A 264 19.96 0.16 7.83
N ILE A 265 21.23 0.08 8.21
CA ILE A 265 21.66 -0.29 9.55
C ILE A 265 22.16 0.96 10.26
N THR A 266 21.49 1.34 11.35
CA THR A 266 21.86 2.50 12.15
C THR A 266 22.34 2.05 13.54
N ALA A 267 23.49 2.53 13.96
CA ALA A 267 24.08 2.25 15.27
C ALA A 267 24.94 3.44 15.76
N ALA A 268 25.30 3.48 17.04
CA ALA A 268 26.24 4.48 17.53
C ALA A 268 27.64 4.31 16.91
N ARG A 269 28.36 5.41 16.74
CA ARG A 269 29.72 5.39 16.17
C ARG A 269 30.63 4.44 16.93
N GLY A 270 31.36 3.59 16.20
CA GLY A 270 32.26 2.61 16.75
C GLY A 270 31.60 1.40 17.43
N SER A 271 30.28 1.32 17.53
CA SER A 271 29.56 0.18 18.10
C SER A 271 29.23 -0.92 17.06
N LEU A 272 29.13 -0.57 15.77
CA LEU A 272 28.77 -1.50 14.71
C LEU A 272 29.96 -2.38 14.30
N LYS A 273 29.80 -3.69 14.39
CA LYS A 273 30.82 -4.66 13.97
C LYS A 273 30.50 -5.20 12.58
N LEU A 274 31.51 -5.40 11.74
CA LEU A 274 31.35 -5.95 10.40
C LEU A 274 30.58 -7.28 10.39
N LYS A 275 30.79 -8.12 11.39
CA LYS A 275 30.07 -9.40 11.54
C LYS A 275 28.58 -9.19 11.80
N GLU A 276 28.20 -8.12 12.50
CA GLU A 276 26.80 -7.77 12.75
C GLU A 276 26.11 -7.32 11.46
N SER A 277 26.76 -6.47 10.66
CA SER A 277 26.26 -6.08 9.34
C SER A 277 26.08 -7.27 8.41
N GLN A 278 27.07 -8.18 8.39
CA GLN A 278 26.99 -9.40 7.59
C GLN A 278 25.84 -10.31 8.04
N LEU A 279 25.62 -10.44 9.35
CA LEU A 279 24.56 -11.27 9.92
C LEU A 279 23.18 -10.68 9.58
N ALA A 280 22.99 -9.37 9.77
CA ALA A 280 21.75 -8.68 9.42
C ALA A 280 21.43 -8.84 7.92
N MET A 281 22.41 -8.62 7.04
CA MET A 281 22.23 -8.75 5.60
C MET A 281 21.90 -10.17 5.17
N ASN A 282 22.55 -11.18 5.74
CA ASN A 282 22.25 -12.59 5.46
C ASN A 282 20.82 -12.94 5.89
N THR A 283 20.39 -12.44 7.05
CA THR A 283 19.02 -12.62 7.53
C THR A 283 18.01 -12.02 6.55
N ILE A 284 18.19 -10.77 6.13
CA ILE A 284 17.26 -10.10 5.20
C ILE A 284 17.23 -10.77 3.84
N ARG A 285 18.40 -11.15 3.30
CA ARG A 285 18.48 -11.88 2.01
C ARG A 285 17.76 -13.21 2.02
N ALA A 286 17.67 -13.88 3.17
CA ALA A 286 16.94 -15.14 3.27
C ALA A 286 15.42 -14.98 3.06
N TYR A 287 14.89 -13.78 3.27
CA TYR A 287 13.47 -13.44 3.06
C TYR A 287 13.20 -12.75 1.73
N SER A 288 14.21 -12.24 1.02
CA SER A 288 14.05 -11.58 -0.26
C SER A 288 14.20 -12.54 -1.44
N SER A 289 13.69 -12.15 -2.63
CA SER A 289 13.93 -12.91 -3.86
C SER A 289 15.44 -13.02 -4.17
N ALA A 290 15.83 -14.13 -4.77
CA ALA A 290 17.22 -14.30 -5.27
C ALA A 290 17.60 -13.25 -6.33
N ASP A 291 16.61 -12.77 -7.09
CA ASP A 291 16.78 -11.77 -8.16
C ASP A 291 16.55 -10.33 -7.66
N ALA A 292 16.26 -10.12 -6.37
CA ALA A 292 16.04 -8.79 -5.82
C ALA A 292 17.32 -7.95 -5.83
N HIS A 293 17.20 -6.70 -6.27
CA HIS A 293 18.29 -5.73 -6.15
C HIS A 293 18.36 -5.24 -4.70
N VAL A 294 19.35 -5.73 -3.94
CA VAL A 294 19.50 -5.40 -2.51
C VAL A 294 20.59 -4.36 -2.33
N ILE A 295 20.21 -3.17 -1.88
CA ILE A 295 21.10 -2.08 -1.52
C ILE A 295 21.26 -2.04 0.00
N TYR A 296 22.48 -1.78 0.45
CA TYR A 296 22.83 -1.73 1.85
C TYR A 296 23.61 -0.47 2.17
N GLY A 297 23.21 0.23 3.23
CA GLY A 297 23.90 1.39 3.76
C GLY A 297 23.98 1.38 5.28
N THR A 298 24.92 2.16 5.80
CA THR A 298 25.10 2.35 7.25
C THR A 298 24.95 3.82 7.61
N ALA A 299 24.27 4.09 8.71
CA ALA A 299 24.18 5.42 9.30
C ALA A 299 24.57 5.39 10.78
N TYR A 300 24.97 6.54 11.32
CA TYR A 300 25.37 6.68 12.70
C TYR A 300 24.42 7.57 13.47
N ASP A 301 23.94 7.06 14.61
CA ASP A 301 23.08 7.78 15.55
C ASP A 301 23.55 7.46 16.98
N ASP A 302 24.29 8.38 17.56
CA ASP A 302 24.88 8.19 18.89
C ASP A 302 23.83 8.12 20.00
N ALA A 303 22.57 8.56 19.73
CA ALA A 303 21.45 8.41 20.66
C ALA A 303 21.00 6.95 20.85
N LEU A 304 21.41 6.04 19.95
CA LEU A 304 21.11 4.62 20.06
C LEU A 304 21.97 3.91 21.12
N GLY A 305 23.16 4.46 21.48
CA GLY A 305 24.06 3.83 22.44
C GLY A 305 24.43 2.41 22.05
N GLU A 306 24.03 1.42 22.87
CA GLU A 306 24.30 -0.01 22.65
C GLU A 306 23.33 -0.67 21.67
N ASP A 307 22.27 0.03 21.25
CA ASP A 307 21.26 -0.53 20.39
C ASP A 307 21.64 -0.42 18.91
N MET A 308 21.01 -1.28 18.11
CA MET A 308 21.07 -1.24 16.66
C MET A 308 19.64 -1.11 16.11
N ARG A 309 19.44 -0.24 15.15
CA ARG A 309 18.21 -0.11 14.39
C ARG A 309 18.43 -0.66 12.97
N VAL A 310 17.54 -1.53 12.52
CA VAL A 310 17.53 -2.03 11.14
C VAL A 310 16.23 -1.56 10.51
N THR A 311 16.36 -0.87 9.38
CA THR A 311 15.23 -0.44 8.56
C THR A 311 15.32 -1.11 7.20
N VAL A 312 14.23 -1.75 6.77
CA VAL A 312 14.12 -2.44 5.49
C VAL A 312 13.00 -1.78 4.69
N VAL A 313 13.29 -1.36 3.48
CA VAL A 313 12.29 -0.87 2.53
C VAL A 313 12.29 -1.81 1.34
N ALA A 314 11.17 -2.50 1.11
CA ALA A 314 10.97 -3.39 -0.02
C ALA A 314 10.10 -2.71 -1.08
N THR A 315 10.52 -2.73 -2.34
CA THR A 315 9.86 -2.06 -3.48
C THR A 315 9.50 -3.05 -4.59
N GLY A 316 8.67 -2.62 -5.53
CA GLY A 316 8.26 -3.48 -6.64
C GLY A 316 7.35 -4.63 -6.19
N LEU A 317 6.71 -4.50 -5.02
CA LEU A 317 5.75 -5.47 -4.51
C LEU A 317 4.50 -5.40 -5.39
N SER A 318 4.38 -6.34 -6.32
CA SER A 318 3.13 -6.53 -7.04
C SER A 318 2.08 -6.99 -6.03
N ARG A 319 0.85 -6.48 -6.12
CA ARG A 319 -0.27 -7.23 -5.55
C ARG A 319 -0.13 -8.64 -6.10
N GLN A 320 0.20 -9.60 -5.26
CA GLN A 320 -0.21 -10.96 -5.54
C GLN A 320 -1.73 -10.84 -5.66
N GLY A 321 -2.21 -10.65 -6.90
CA GLY A 321 -3.53 -11.08 -7.22
C GLY A 321 -3.55 -12.47 -6.67
N SER A 322 -4.37 -12.74 -5.63
CA SER A 322 -4.59 -14.10 -5.21
C SER A 322 -4.68 -14.85 -6.52
N ARG A 323 -3.68 -15.67 -6.82
CA ARG A 323 -3.87 -16.77 -7.74
C ARG A 323 -4.97 -17.55 -7.06
N ARG A 324 -6.21 -17.10 -7.22
CA ARG A 324 -7.29 -18.01 -7.29
C ARG A 324 -6.74 -18.99 -8.29
N HIS A 325 -6.27 -20.15 -7.81
CA HIS A 325 -6.20 -21.31 -8.65
C HIS A 325 -7.52 -21.20 -9.39
N ALA A 326 -7.46 -20.82 -10.67
CA ALA A 326 -8.58 -21.02 -11.53
C ALA A 326 -8.80 -22.51 -11.40
N VAL A 327 -9.67 -22.87 -10.47
CA VAL A 327 -10.24 -24.21 -10.45
C VAL A 327 -10.70 -24.31 -11.87
N PRO A 328 -10.12 -25.21 -12.70
CA PRO A 328 -10.55 -25.33 -14.07
C PRO A 328 -12.06 -25.50 -13.93
N LEU A 329 -12.83 -24.53 -14.47
CA LEU A 329 -14.26 -24.62 -14.55
C LEU A 329 -14.50 -25.90 -15.35
N GLN A 330 -14.66 -27.02 -14.62
CA GLN A 330 -15.32 -28.18 -15.18
C GLN A 330 -16.72 -27.66 -15.44
N VAL A 331 -16.95 -27.31 -16.69
CA VAL A 331 -18.30 -27.14 -17.22
C VAL A 331 -18.92 -28.51 -17.04
N LEU A 332 -19.58 -28.75 -15.91
CA LEU A 332 -20.57 -29.78 -15.76
C LEU A 332 -21.66 -29.40 -16.75
N ARG A 333 -21.52 -29.89 -17.96
CA ARG A 333 -22.62 -29.90 -18.94
C ARG A 333 -23.69 -30.79 -18.33
N ASN A 334 -24.61 -30.19 -17.59
CA ASN A 334 -25.90 -30.80 -17.34
C ASN A 334 -26.53 -30.96 -18.72
N GLY A 335 -26.60 -32.21 -19.17
CA GLY A 335 -27.07 -32.61 -20.50
C GLY A 335 -28.51 -32.20 -20.73
N THR A 336 -28.71 -31.02 -21.34
CA THR A 336 -29.94 -30.62 -21.99
C THR A 336 -29.73 -30.36 -23.48
N ASP A 337 -28.48 -30.45 -23.97
CA ASP A 337 -28.21 -30.37 -25.40
C ASP A 337 -27.84 -31.76 -25.93
N ASN A 338 -28.86 -32.40 -26.46
CA ASN A 338 -28.81 -33.73 -27.10
C ASN A 338 -28.15 -33.65 -28.49
N VAL A 339 -26.90 -33.13 -28.57
CA VAL A 339 -26.10 -33.12 -29.79
C VAL A 339 -24.91 -34.02 -29.57
N PRO A 340 -24.78 -35.16 -30.28
CA PRO A 340 -23.60 -36.02 -30.17
C PRO A 340 -22.38 -35.29 -30.73
N PHE A 341 -21.44 -34.93 -29.84
CA PHE A 341 -20.15 -34.38 -30.23
C PHE A 341 -19.23 -35.52 -30.64
N ASN A 342 -18.97 -35.65 -31.93
CA ASN A 342 -18.00 -36.58 -32.49
C ASN A 342 -16.59 -36.02 -32.17
N VAL A 343 -15.88 -36.63 -31.23
CA VAL A 343 -14.47 -36.33 -30.98
C VAL A 343 -13.67 -37.14 -31.96
N PRO A 344 -12.82 -36.56 -32.83
CA PRO A 344 -11.88 -37.34 -33.62
C PRO A 344 -10.85 -37.98 -32.67
N THR A 345 -10.93 -39.28 -32.49
CA THR A 345 -9.93 -40.07 -31.82
C THR A 345 -8.67 -40.10 -32.65
N LEU A 346 -7.57 -39.57 -32.13
CA LEU A 346 -6.24 -39.86 -32.62
C LEU A 346 -5.97 -41.38 -32.39
N ASN A 347 -5.76 -42.08 -33.47
CA ASN A 347 -5.37 -43.46 -33.51
C ASN A 347 -4.09 -43.72 -32.73
N THR A 348 -4.16 -44.57 -31.71
CA THR A 348 -3.08 -45.46 -31.38
C THR A 348 -3.60 -46.89 -31.46
N ALA A 349 -2.98 -47.65 -32.33
CA ALA A 349 -3.30 -49.03 -32.64
C ALA A 349 -3.17 -49.95 -31.42
N ALA A 350 -4.14 -50.81 -31.21
CA ALA A 350 -4.00 -52.24 -31.10
C ALA A 350 -5.18 -52.88 -30.36
N GLY A 351 -5.85 -53.82 -31.02
CA GLY A 351 -6.31 -55.07 -30.36
C GLY A 351 -7.80 -55.23 -30.05
N MET A 352 -8.50 -55.79 -31.04
CA MET A 352 -9.46 -56.95 -30.95
C MET A 352 -10.74 -56.91 -30.10
N ALA A 353 -11.82 -57.17 -30.85
CA ALA A 353 -12.90 -58.13 -30.67
C ALA A 353 -14.23 -57.72 -29.94
N ALA A 354 -15.23 -57.67 -30.79
CA ALA A 354 -16.57 -58.28 -30.72
C ALA A 354 -17.56 -57.95 -29.58
N GLY A 355 -18.75 -57.58 -30.03
CA GLY A 355 -19.96 -57.71 -29.21
C GLY A 355 -21.11 -56.74 -29.56
N SER A 356 -21.96 -57.17 -30.45
CA SER A 356 -23.24 -56.57 -30.85
C SER A 356 -24.27 -56.51 -29.70
N ALA A 357 -25.05 -55.45 -29.61
CA ALA A 357 -26.49 -55.53 -29.39
C ALA A 357 -27.19 -54.15 -29.52
N ALA A 358 -28.20 -54.15 -30.32
CA ALA A 358 -29.14 -53.07 -30.60
C ALA A 358 -30.13 -52.84 -29.42
N ALA A 359 -30.58 -51.62 -29.24
CA ALA A 359 -31.97 -51.28 -28.88
C ALA A 359 -32.20 -49.77 -28.92
N GLN A 360 -32.91 -49.34 -29.89
CA GLN A 360 -34.20 -48.67 -29.96
C GLN A 360 -34.36 -47.34 -29.24
N SER A 361 -34.65 -46.37 -30.12
CA SER A 361 -35.14 -45.03 -29.91
C SER A 361 -36.53 -44.95 -29.24
N VAL A 362 -36.75 -44.07 -28.31
CA VAL A 362 -38.03 -43.39 -28.15
C VAL A 362 -37.77 -41.89 -27.94
N GLY A 363 -38.18 -41.11 -28.89
CA GLY A 363 -38.20 -39.66 -28.80
C GLY A 363 -39.50 -39.21 -28.12
N THR A 364 -39.36 -38.20 -27.27
CA THR A 364 -40.46 -37.29 -26.95
C THR A 364 -39.89 -35.89 -26.84
N SER A 365 -40.15 -35.06 -27.85
CA SER A 365 -39.99 -33.64 -27.82
C SER A 365 -41.09 -33.02 -26.96
N THR A 366 -40.75 -32.50 -25.80
CA THR A 366 -41.66 -31.62 -25.06
C THR A 366 -41.15 -30.21 -25.19
N HIS A 367 -41.84 -29.40 -25.99
CA HIS A 367 -41.69 -27.93 -25.98
C HIS A 367 -42.17 -27.44 -24.61
N PRO A 368 -41.45 -26.49 -23.99
CA PRO A 368 -41.86 -25.89 -22.72
C PRO A 368 -43.23 -25.21 -22.89
N SER A 369 -44.13 -25.43 -21.93
CA SER A 369 -45.47 -24.85 -21.92
C SER A 369 -45.42 -23.35 -21.63
N GLN A 370 -46.47 -22.63 -22.08
CA GLN A 370 -46.59 -21.19 -21.87
C GLN A 370 -46.56 -20.78 -20.37
N ALA A 371 -46.82 -21.70 -19.47
CA ALA A 371 -46.73 -21.52 -18.00
C ALA A 371 -45.28 -21.42 -17.49
N ASP A 372 -44.33 -21.98 -18.23
CA ASP A 372 -42.90 -21.91 -17.85
C ASP A 372 -42.24 -20.57 -18.10
N TYR A 373 -42.81 -19.77 -19.03
CA TYR A 373 -42.31 -18.43 -19.35
C TYR A 373 -42.71 -17.35 -18.34
N VAL A 374 -43.81 -17.55 -17.60
CA VAL A 374 -44.27 -16.58 -16.59
C VAL A 374 -43.33 -16.54 -15.39
N ASN A 375 -42.59 -17.63 -15.12
CA ASN A 375 -41.65 -17.73 -14.02
C ASN A 375 -40.22 -17.28 -14.41
N MET A 376 -39.95 -16.93 -15.66
CA MET A 376 -38.62 -16.51 -16.11
C MET A 376 -38.30 -15.01 -15.91
N THR A 377 -39.29 -14.20 -15.49
CA THR A 377 -39.14 -12.75 -15.31
C THR A 377 -38.41 -12.38 -14.02
N VAL A 378 -38.15 -13.32 -13.13
CA VAL A 378 -37.43 -13.06 -11.84
C VAL A 378 -36.05 -13.75 -11.87
N PRO A 379 -34.96 -13.03 -11.54
CA PRO A 379 -33.62 -13.61 -11.46
C PRO A 379 -33.56 -14.85 -10.56
N SER A 380 -32.77 -15.85 -10.95
CA SER A 380 -32.64 -17.12 -10.26
C SER A 380 -32.22 -17.00 -8.78
N VAL A 381 -31.46 -15.97 -8.45
CA VAL A 381 -31.01 -15.67 -7.07
C VAL A 381 -32.18 -15.32 -6.15
N TRP A 382 -33.21 -14.67 -6.67
CA TRP A 382 -34.40 -14.30 -5.88
C TRP A 382 -35.33 -15.51 -5.63
N ARG A 383 -35.34 -16.49 -6.55
CA ARG A 383 -36.12 -17.73 -6.37
C ARG A 383 -35.53 -18.64 -5.30
N THR A 384 -34.20 -18.75 -5.22
CA THR A 384 -33.53 -19.57 -4.21
C THR A 384 -33.62 -18.98 -2.81
N ASN A 385 -33.59 -17.66 -2.65
CA ASN A 385 -33.73 -17.01 -1.36
C ASN A 385 -35.17 -17.11 -0.80
N ARG A 386 -36.17 -17.02 -1.66
CA ARG A 386 -37.59 -17.15 -1.25
C ARG A 386 -37.91 -18.55 -0.74
N THR A 387 -37.46 -19.61 -1.42
CA THR A 387 -37.62 -21.00 -0.97
C THR A 387 -36.88 -21.29 0.31
N GLN A 388 -35.70 -20.70 0.54
CA GLN A 388 -34.97 -20.88 1.80
C GLN A 388 -35.62 -20.12 2.97
N ALA A 389 -36.18 -18.94 2.72
CA ALA A 389 -36.89 -18.16 3.74
C ALA A 389 -38.19 -18.87 4.16
N ALA A 390 -38.97 -19.38 3.20
CA ALA A 390 -40.17 -20.16 3.48
C ALA A 390 -39.87 -21.43 4.28
N ALA A 391 -38.82 -22.19 3.92
CA ALA A 391 -38.40 -23.36 4.65
C ALA A 391 -37.93 -23.05 6.09
N LYS A 392 -37.34 -21.89 6.32
CA LYS A 392 -36.96 -21.42 7.67
C LYS A 392 -38.18 -21.04 8.52
N VAL A 393 -39.15 -20.35 7.93
CA VAL A 393 -40.41 -20.02 8.62
C VAL A 393 -41.18 -21.27 9.00
N ASP A 394 -41.33 -22.24 8.09
CA ASP A 394 -41.96 -23.53 8.35
C ASP A 394 -41.24 -24.34 9.44
N ALA A 395 -39.93 -24.32 9.47
CA ALA A 395 -39.14 -25.00 10.50
C ALA A 395 -39.31 -24.34 11.88
N LEU A 396 -39.44 -23.03 11.96
CA LEU A 396 -39.68 -22.31 13.21
C LEU A 396 -41.12 -22.52 13.72
N ALA A 397 -42.12 -22.50 12.83
CA ALA A 397 -43.50 -22.75 13.15
C ALA A 397 -43.73 -24.22 13.60
N SER A 398 -43.09 -25.21 12.96
CA SER A 398 -43.13 -26.60 13.37
C SER A 398 -42.38 -26.89 14.67
N GLY A 399 -41.45 -26.02 15.08
CA GLY A 399 -40.75 -26.05 16.36
C GLY A 399 -41.53 -25.48 17.54
N GLY A 400 -42.81 -25.09 17.36
CA GLY A 400 -43.70 -24.59 18.42
C GLY A 400 -43.58 -23.10 18.71
N MET A 401 -43.04 -22.29 17.79
CA MET A 401 -42.92 -20.84 17.89
C MET A 401 -44.16 -20.20 17.25
N ASP A 402 -44.81 -19.27 17.99
CA ASP A 402 -46.01 -18.57 17.49
C ASP A 402 -45.63 -17.57 16.40
N ASP A 403 -46.55 -17.30 15.44
CA ASP A 403 -46.35 -16.38 14.31
C ASP A 403 -45.89 -14.97 14.73
N PHE A 404 -46.16 -14.55 15.95
CA PHE A 404 -45.70 -13.27 16.52
C PHE A 404 -44.23 -13.28 16.96
N GLU A 405 -43.67 -14.45 17.25
CA GLU A 405 -42.29 -14.61 17.68
C GLU A 405 -41.32 -14.75 16.51
N ILE A 406 -41.82 -15.08 15.32
CA ILE A 406 -41.01 -15.13 14.09
C ILE A 406 -40.68 -13.71 13.65
N PRO A 407 -39.40 -13.34 13.49
CA PRO A 407 -38.99 -11.99 13.06
C PRO A 407 -39.66 -11.52 11.76
N ALA A 408 -40.23 -10.31 11.75
CA ALA A 408 -41.01 -9.76 10.65
C ALA A 408 -40.27 -9.77 9.29
N PHE A 409 -38.94 -9.69 9.27
CA PHE A 409 -38.14 -9.72 8.05
C PHE A 409 -38.15 -11.11 7.38
N LEU A 410 -38.18 -12.20 8.17
CA LEU A 410 -38.28 -13.57 7.63
C LEU A 410 -39.66 -13.85 7.04
N ARG A 411 -40.73 -13.34 7.70
CA ARG A 411 -42.10 -13.42 7.18
C ARG A 411 -42.22 -12.70 5.84
N LYS A 412 -41.70 -11.47 5.73
CA LYS A 412 -41.75 -10.65 4.51
C LYS A 412 -40.91 -11.22 3.36
N GLN A 413 -39.93 -12.10 3.62
CA GLN A 413 -39.17 -12.79 2.59
C GLN A 413 -39.78 -14.13 2.13
N ALA A 414 -40.71 -14.68 2.93
CA ALA A 414 -41.40 -15.92 2.62
C ALA A 414 -42.66 -15.70 1.78
N ASP A 415 -43.31 -14.49 1.92
CA ASP A 415 -44.40 -14.03 1.05
C ASP A 415 -43.87 -13.54 -0.31
#